data_da4791a0e2c25841058b031e77961821
#
_entry.id   da4791a0e2c25841058b031e77961821
#
_cell.length_a   1.000
_cell.length_b   1.000
_cell.length_c   1.000
_cell.angle_alpha   90.00
_cell.angle_beta   90.00
_cell.angle_gamma   90.00
#
_symmetry.space_group_name_H-M   'P 1'
#
loop_
_entity.id
_entity.type
_entity.pdbx_description
1 polymer ?
#
loop_
_entity_poly.entity_id
_entity_poly.type
_entity_poly.pdbx_seq_one_letter_code
_entity_poly.pdbx_strand_id
1 'polypeptide(L)'
;MRFSKTMRFSICAALALGVAAACSGAAERPLRGPFPLLVTPWTEDAKLDVPTLVKEAEFVNRCGAGGGIGPSAAEVLGNLSMDEYRRGLDALAARAARPDFKARLTAVCPGRSSAEALTRARLVNELQKKHNVEMALLARPPDNATNEAAIVAHYRALGEVAECPVIIQTYNGKSPQQSVASIVALAKEFPHVYGWVKEESPGGLVNGRMAELVAAKPAIKTVFSGWGAKGWLYQGRRIGTEGVVTQRAPYADLLVYIWRRIENGDADHTLLDAYSKLLLMYNLGDTLGGGSDSMRGPHLYVLQKRGIFTNRLTRVHAPKGAKNGKKWEMKDVPLSDLEKAEIDSRLEAVKPYLLKGEICPRD
;
A
#
# COMPACT_ATOMS: atom_id res chain seq x y z
N MET A 1 43.63 24.38 -74.48
CA MET A 1 42.44 24.95 -75.19
C MET A 1 41.20 24.31 -74.63
N ARG A 2 40.25 25.17 -74.23
CA ARG A 2 38.85 24.93 -73.90
C ARG A 2 38.46 24.79 -72.47
N PHE A 3 37.77 25.78 -72.04
CA PHE A 3 36.99 26.09 -70.87
C PHE A 3 35.90 25.03 -70.53
N SER A 4 35.70 24.75 -69.26
CA SER A 4 34.49 24.19 -68.80
C SER A 4 33.93 25.04 -67.65
N LYS A 5 32.67 25.45 -67.82
CA LYS A 5 31.91 26.31 -66.91
C LYS A 5 31.49 25.62 -65.65
N THR A 6 31.85 26.19 -64.53
CA THR A 6 31.36 25.86 -63.20
C THR A 6 29.94 26.34 -63.01
N MET A 7 29.01 25.45 -62.75
CA MET A 7 27.63 25.73 -62.38
C MET A 7 27.50 25.62 -60.86
N ARG A 8 27.30 26.75 -60.23
CA ARG A 8 27.05 26.85 -58.76
C ARG A 8 25.60 26.53 -58.49
N PHE A 9 25.34 25.42 -57.77
CA PHE A 9 24.03 25.17 -57.15
C PHE A 9 24.08 25.71 -55.70
N SER A 10 23.27 26.75 -55.43
CA SER A 10 22.96 27.22 -54.09
C SER A 10 21.92 26.26 -53.49
N ILE A 11 22.34 25.53 -52.47
CA ILE A 11 21.44 24.72 -51.63
C ILE A 11 21.05 25.61 -50.44
N CYS A 12 19.81 26.11 -50.44
CA CYS A 12 19.19 26.65 -49.23
C CYS A 12 18.89 25.51 -48.27
N ALA A 13 19.71 25.36 -47.25
CA ALA A 13 19.41 24.49 -46.12
C ALA A 13 18.46 25.20 -45.16
N ALA A 14 17.19 24.86 -45.20
CA ALA A 14 16.22 25.24 -44.17
C ALA A 14 16.56 24.47 -42.89
N LEU A 15 17.07 25.20 -41.88
CA LEU A 15 17.18 24.69 -40.52
C LEU A 15 15.77 24.61 -39.91
N ALA A 16 15.19 23.41 -39.89
CA ALA A 16 14.07 23.10 -39.03
C ALA A 16 14.62 22.86 -37.60
N LEU A 17 14.51 23.90 -36.77
CA LEU A 17 14.69 23.75 -35.32
C LEU A 17 13.52 22.93 -34.77
N GLY A 18 13.73 21.60 -34.68
CA GLY A 18 12.89 20.74 -33.89
C GLY A 18 13.14 21.00 -32.41
N VAL A 19 12.21 21.73 -31.78
CA VAL A 19 12.15 21.78 -30.32
C VAL A 19 11.75 20.40 -29.84
N ALA A 20 12.73 19.56 -29.59
CA ALA A 20 12.53 18.35 -28.78
C ALA A 20 12.21 18.83 -27.36
N ALA A 21 10.94 18.83 -27.01
CA ALA A 21 10.53 18.92 -25.63
C ALA A 21 11.19 17.74 -24.89
N ALA A 22 12.29 18.02 -24.21
CA ALA A 22 12.87 17.08 -23.27
C ALA A 22 11.85 16.90 -22.15
N CYS A 23 10.99 15.89 -22.28
CA CYS A 23 10.34 15.29 -21.14
C CYS A 23 11.49 14.80 -20.27
N SER A 24 11.87 15.57 -19.25
CA SER A 24 12.72 15.12 -18.17
C SER A 24 11.95 14.00 -17.48
N GLY A 25 12.13 12.78 -17.95
CA GLY A 25 11.65 11.59 -17.28
C GLY A 25 12.32 11.51 -15.92
N ALA A 26 11.67 12.03 -14.90
CA ALA A 26 12.03 11.64 -13.54
C ALA A 26 12.00 10.12 -13.54
N ALA A 27 13.13 9.49 -13.22
CA ALA A 27 13.24 8.04 -13.19
C ALA A 27 12.09 7.49 -12.35
N GLU A 28 11.24 6.63 -12.94
CA GLU A 28 10.08 6.05 -12.28
C GLU A 28 10.55 5.41 -10.97
N ARG A 29 10.07 5.92 -9.85
CA ARG A 29 10.45 5.37 -8.54
C ARG A 29 9.90 3.95 -8.43
N PRO A 30 10.75 2.96 -8.22
CA PRO A 30 10.29 1.58 -8.17
C PRO A 30 9.33 1.38 -7.00
N LEU A 31 8.22 0.69 -7.24
CA LEU A 31 7.34 0.23 -6.18
C LEU A 31 7.99 -0.99 -5.52
N ARG A 32 8.75 -0.77 -4.45
CA ARG A 32 9.47 -1.79 -3.68
C ARG A 32 9.64 -1.37 -2.23
N GLY A 33 9.98 -2.29 -1.36
CA GLY A 33 10.12 -2.05 0.07
C GLY A 33 8.81 -2.18 0.85
N PRO A 34 8.73 -1.62 2.06
CA PRO A 34 7.53 -1.64 2.88
C PRO A 34 6.43 -0.73 2.35
N PHE A 35 5.22 -1.27 2.26
CA PHE A 35 3.98 -0.57 1.95
C PHE A 35 2.98 -0.83 3.09
N PRO A 36 3.08 -0.13 4.22
CA PRO A 36 2.12 -0.27 5.30
C PRO A 36 0.76 0.29 4.92
N LEU A 37 -0.29 -0.43 5.32
CA LEU A 37 -1.67 0.04 5.20
C LEU A 37 -1.97 0.98 6.36
N LEU A 38 -2.43 2.19 6.05
CA LEU A 38 -2.87 3.17 7.02
C LEU A 38 -4.12 2.69 7.75
N VAL A 39 -4.18 2.97 9.02
CA VAL A 39 -5.37 2.74 9.86
C VAL A 39 -6.34 3.90 9.64
N THR A 40 -7.63 3.62 9.56
CA THR A 40 -8.63 4.67 9.37
C THR A 40 -8.97 5.33 10.72
N PRO A 41 -8.62 6.59 10.93
CA PRO A 41 -8.94 7.30 12.17
C PRO A 41 -10.37 7.86 12.14
N TRP A 42 -11.01 7.92 13.29
CA TRP A 42 -12.35 8.41 13.45
C TRP A 42 -12.44 9.49 14.51
N THR A 43 -13.31 10.48 14.28
CA THR A 43 -13.71 11.45 15.28
C THR A 43 -14.78 10.87 16.21
N GLU A 44 -15.02 11.50 17.36
CA GLU A 44 -16.05 11.07 18.33
C GLU A 44 -17.47 11.10 17.74
N ASP A 45 -17.73 11.97 16.77
CA ASP A 45 -18.99 12.05 16.04
C ASP A 45 -19.07 11.12 14.82
N ALA A 46 -18.22 10.09 14.80
CA ALA A 46 -18.19 9.01 13.78
C ALA A 46 -17.91 9.48 12.36
N LYS A 47 -17.14 10.54 12.17
CA LYS A 47 -16.64 10.99 10.86
C LYS A 47 -15.21 10.56 10.65
N LEU A 48 -14.80 10.46 9.38
CA LEU A 48 -13.38 10.28 9.04
C LEU A 48 -12.56 11.47 9.56
N ASP A 49 -11.55 11.19 10.39
CA ASP A 49 -10.58 12.19 10.88
C ASP A 49 -9.47 12.37 9.83
N VAL A 50 -9.72 13.23 8.86
CA VAL A 50 -8.80 13.50 7.76
C VAL A 50 -7.45 14.05 8.23
N PRO A 51 -7.36 15.00 9.18
CA PRO A 51 -6.08 15.47 9.71
C PRO A 51 -5.22 14.34 10.30
N THR A 52 -5.81 13.46 11.09
CA THR A 52 -5.09 12.31 11.68
C THR A 52 -4.67 11.29 10.61
N LEU A 53 -5.48 11.06 9.58
CA LEU A 53 -5.13 10.20 8.45
C LEU A 53 -3.89 10.74 7.70
N VAL A 54 -3.85 12.04 7.45
CA VAL A 54 -2.70 12.70 6.82
C VAL A 54 -1.46 12.61 7.72
N LYS A 55 -1.61 12.82 9.03
CA LYS A 55 -0.52 12.71 10.01
C LYS A 55 0.10 11.31 10.03
N GLU A 56 -0.73 10.26 9.93
CA GLU A 56 -0.24 8.87 9.82
C GLU A 56 0.54 8.64 8.51
N ALA A 57 0.04 9.16 7.38
CA ALA A 57 0.75 9.08 6.10
C ALA A 57 2.10 9.83 6.15
N GLU A 58 2.16 10.98 6.81
CA GLU A 58 3.41 11.71 7.06
C GLU A 58 4.38 10.91 7.92
N PHE A 59 3.89 10.25 8.96
CA PHE A 59 4.72 9.34 9.76
C PHE A 59 5.32 8.24 8.90
N VAL A 60 4.53 7.55 8.09
CA VAL A 60 5.00 6.51 7.16
C VAL A 60 6.03 7.06 6.18
N ASN A 61 5.82 8.28 5.67
CA ASN A 61 6.77 8.98 4.79
C ASN A 61 8.10 9.29 5.51
N ARG A 62 8.04 9.83 6.73
CA ARG A 62 9.26 10.12 7.53
C ARG A 62 10.06 8.86 7.86
N CYS A 63 9.42 7.72 8.02
CA CYS A 63 10.08 6.42 8.17
C CYS A 63 10.90 6.03 6.94
N GLY A 64 10.62 6.58 5.77
CA GLY A 64 11.25 6.23 4.50
C GLY A 64 10.68 4.96 3.88
N ALA A 65 9.39 4.67 4.11
CA ALA A 65 8.69 3.56 3.46
C ALA A 65 8.64 3.75 1.93
N GLY A 66 8.60 2.65 1.19
CA GLY A 66 8.43 2.67 -0.27
C GLY A 66 7.09 3.28 -0.69
N GLY A 67 6.04 3.05 0.13
CA GLY A 67 4.74 3.67 -0.04
C GLY A 67 3.89 3.60 1.21
N GLY A 68 2.74 4.26 1.17
CA GLY A 68 1.68 4.16 2.17
C GLY A 68 0.37 3.82 1.48
N ILE A 69 -0.37 2.86 2.00
CA ILE A 69 -1.60 2.37 1.40
C ILE A 69 -2.77 2.76 2.28
N GLY A 70 -3.66 3.58 1.77
CA GLY A 70 -4.81 3.99 2.55
C GLY A 70 -6.09 4.23 1.74
N PRO A 71 -7.21 4.15 2.44
CA PRO A 71 -7.50 3.35 3.64
C PRO A 71 -7.59 1.85 3.33
N SER A 72 -7.66 0.97 4.34
CA SER A 72 -7.68 -0.48 4.12
C SER A 72 -8.92 -0.97 3.35
N ALA A 73 -8.80 -2.12 2.65
CA ALA A 73 -9.91 -2.67 1.87
C ALA A 73 -11.15 -2.96 2.73
N ALA A 74 -10.97 -3.42 3.96
CA ALA A 74 -12.07 -3.69 4.89
C ALA A 74 -12.84 -2.40 5.24
N GLU A 75 -12.14 -1.30 5.48
CA GLU A 75 -12.76 -0.01 5.76
C GLU A 75 -13.48 0.54 4.53
N VAL A 76 -12.84 0.49 3.35
CA VAL A 76 -13.43 0.98 2.09
C VAL A 76 -14.72 0.24 1.73
N LEU A 77 -14.80 -1.06 1.97
CA LEU A 77 -16.01 -1.85 1.67
C LEU A 77 -17.03 -1.84 2.80
N GLY A 78 -16.61 -1.73 4.04
CA GLY A 78 -17.46 -1.87 5.23
C GLY A 78 -17.91 -0.55 5.83
N ASN A 79 -17.00 0.35 6.09
CA ASN A 79 -17.19 1.46 6.99
C ASN A 79 -17.12 2.85 6.34
N LEU A 80 -16.40 3.02 5.22
CA LEU A 80 -16.29 4.31 4.53
C LEU A 80 -17.42 4.47 3.50
N SER A 81 -18.05 5.64 3.51
CA SER A 81 -18.85 6.08 2.35
C SER A 81 -17.93 6.49 1.20
N MET A 82 -18.46 6.54 -0.02
CA MET A 82 -17.70 6.98 -1.18
C MET A 82 -17.21 8.43 -1.05
N ASP A 83 -17.98 9.28 -0.39
CA ASP A 83 -17.60 10.68 -0.12
C ASP A 83 -16.45 10.77 0.89
N GLU A 84 -16.48 9.97 1.96
CA GLU A 84 -15.37 9.89 2.92
C GLU A 84 -14.11 9.33 2.26
N TYR A 85 -14.25 8.29 1.44
CA TYR A 85 -13.15 7.75 0.66
C TYR A 85 -12.52 8.81 -0.25
N ARG A 86 -13.35 9.55 -1.01
CA ARG A 86 -12.90 10.67 -1.86
C ARG A 86 -12.19 11.74 -1.04
N ARG A 87 -12.78 12.22 0.05
CA ARG A 87 -12.19 13.27 0.90
C ARG A 87 -10.86 12.84 1.51
N GLY A 88 -10.78 11.61 2.01
CA GLY A 88 -9.55 11.05 2.56
C GLY A 88 -8.44 10.97 1.53
N LEU A 89 -8.73 10.42 0.34
CA LEU A 89 -7.75 10.32 -0.74
C LEU A 89 -7.35 11.68 -1.30
N ASP A 90 -8.28 12.63 -1.42
CA ASP A 90 -8.00 13.99 -1.89
C ASP A 90 -6.99 14.70 -0.97
N ALA A 91 -7.19 14.61 0.34
CA ALA A 91 -6.27 15.16 1.32
C ALA A 91 -4.89 14.46 1.29
N LEU A 92 -4.86 13.13 1.18
CA LEU A 92 -3.62 12.36 1.05
C LEU A 92 -2.87 12.73 -0.24
N ALA A 93 -3.58 12.86 -1.37
CA ALA A 93 -2.99 13.26 -2.65
C ALA A 93 -2.41 14.68 -2.61
N ALA A 94 -3.13 15.63 -2.03
CA ALA A 94 -2.66 16.99 -1.79
C ALA A 94 -1.38 17.02 -0.95
N ARG A 95 -1.29 16.18 0.10
CA ARG A 95 -0.08 16.04 0.92
C ARG A 95 1.06 15.36 0.16
N ALA A 96 0.75 14.31 -0.59
CA ALA A 96 1.73 13.55 -1.36
C ALA A 96 2.33 14.35 -2.53
N ALA A 97 1.65 15.37 -3.02
CA ALA A 97 2.15 16.29 -4.04
C ALA A 97 3.27 17.22 -3.53
N ARG A 98 3.50 17.30 -2.22
CA ARG A 98 4.56 18.15 -1.67
C ARG A 98 5.93 17.52 -1.88
N PRO A 99 6.98 18.31 -2.18
CA PRO A 99 8.31 17.79 -2.51
C PRO A 99 8.98 16.96 -1.39
N ASP A 100 8.59 17.18 -0.13
CA ASP A 100 9.10 16.46 1.03
C ASP A 100 8.41 15.10 1.25
N PHE A 101 7.33 14.80 0.53
CA PHE A 101 6.67 13.52 0.58
C PHE A 101 7.28 12.57 -0.47
N LYS A 102 7.95 11.52 0.00
CA LYS A 102 8.70 10.59 -0.86
C LYS A 102 8.04 9.21 -1.00
N ALA A 103 7.21 8.80 -0.04
CA ALA A 103 6.48 7.54 -0.12
C ALA A 103 5.47 7.55 -1.27
N ARG A 104 5.33 6.46 -2.02
CA ARG A 104 4.30 6.35 -3.06
C ARG A 104 2.91 6.21 -2.41
N LEU A 105 2.05 7.19 -2.61
CA LEU A 105 0.66 7.06 -2.19
C LEU A 105 -0.02 5.98 -3.02
N THR A 106 -0.59 4.99 -2.34
CA THR A 106 -1.30 3.88 -2.97
C THR A 106 -2.73 3.84 -2.47
N ALA A 107 -3.70 3.95 -3.36
CA ALA A 107 -5.11 3.85 -3.03
C ALA A 107 -5.57 2.40 -3.09
N VAL A 108 -6.35 1.97 -2.10
CA VAL A 108 -6.99 0.66 -2.15
C VAL A 108 -8.22 0.74 -3.04
N CYS A 109 -8.27 -0.12 -4.04
CA CYS A 109 -9.33 -0.16 -5.05
C CYS A 109 -10.09 -1.49 -4.98
N PRO A 110 -10.78 -1.81 -3.87
CA PRO A 110 -11.59 -3.01 -3.77
C PRO A 110 -12.96 -2.77 -4.40
N GLY A 111 -13.69 -3.84 -4.70
CA GLY A 111 -15.08 -3.76 -5.13
C GLY A 111 -15.85 -5.03 -4.77
N ARG A 112 -17.14 -4.89 -4.45
CA ARG A 112 -18.06 -6.03 -4.45
C ARG A 112 -18.31 -6.52 -5.87
N SER A 113 -18.14 -5.61 -6.83
CA SER A 113 -18.20 -5.84 -8.27
C SER A 113 -17.08 -5.08 -8.99
N SER A 114 -16.83 -5.44 -10.25
CA SER A 114 -15.88 -4.71 -11.10
C SER A 114 -16.27 -3.25 -11.25
N ALA A 115 -17.55 -2.94 -11.41
CA ALA A 115 -18.05 -1.57 -11.57
C ALA A 115 -17.66 -0.66 -10.38
N GLU A 116 -17.77 -1.16 -9.14
CA GLU A 116 -17.35 -0.42 -7.96
C GLU A 116 -15.83 -0.16 -7.95
N ALA A 117 -15.02 -1.15 -8.30
CA ALA A 117 -13.57 -0.99 -8.38
C ALA A 117 -13.18 0.01 -9.46
N LEU A 118 -13.78 -0.06 -10.65
CA LEU A 118 -13.53 0.87 -11.75
C LEU A 118 -13.90 2.33 -11.38
N THR A 119 -14.98 2.52 -10.62
CA THR A 119 -15.36 3.85 -10.12
C THR A 119 -14.25 4.44 -9.22
N ARG A 120 -13.65 3.60 -8.35
CA ARG A 120 -12.52 4.04 -7.50
C ARG A 120 -11.25 4.29 -8.30
N ALA A 121 -10.98 3.50 -9.31
CA ALA A 121 -9.82 3.72 -10.19
C ALA A 121 -9.92 5.05 -10.95
N ARG A 122 -11.10 5.38 -11.49
CA ARG A 122 -11.34 6.68 -12.14
C ARG A 122 -11.14 7.85 -11.18
N LEU A 123 -11.60 7.71 -9.93
CA LEU A 123 -11.34 8.72 -8.90
C LEU A 123 -9.84 8.92 -8.65
N VAL A 124 -9.04 7.85 -8.63
CA VAL A 124 -7.59 7.99 -8.45
C VAL A 124 -6.95 8.70 -9.64
N ASN A 125 -7.35 8.39 -10.88
CA ASN A 125 -6.89 9.12 -12.08
C ASN A 125 -7.23 10.62 -11.99
N GLU A 126 -8.45 10.96 -11.54
CA GLU A 126 -8.89 12.35 -11.33
C GLU A 126 -7.99 13.05 -10.30
N LEU A 127 -7.72 12.40 -9.16
CA LEU A 127 -6.90 12.98 -8.08
C LEU A 127 -5.43 13.13 -8.47
N GLN A 128 -4.86 12.20 -9.24
CA GLN A 128 -3.51 12.32 -9.77
C GLN A 128 -3.38 13.57 -10.64
N LYS A 129 -4.32 13.79 -11.55
CA LYS A 129 -4.36 14.98 -12.44
C LYS A 129 -4.57 16.26 -11.63
N LYS A 130 -5.52 16.25 -10.69
CA LYS A 130 -5.84 17.42 -9.85
C LYS A 130 -4.64 17.90 -9.04
N HIS A 131 -3.87 16.99 -8.46
CA HIS A 131 -2.76 17.33 -7.56
C HIS A 131 -1.39 17.22 -8.22
N ASN A 132 -1.32 16.80 -9.47
CA ASN A 132 -0.06 16.52 -10.18
C ASN A 132 0.85 15.60 -9.36
N VAL A 133 0.32 14.46 -8.93
CA VAL A 133 1.00 13.49 -8.07
C VAL A 133 0.91 12.08 -8.65
N GLU A 134 2.02 11.37 -8.62
CA GLU A 134 2.03 9.95 -8.98
C GLU A 134 1.48 9.10 -7.85
N MET A 135 0.46 8.31 -8.15
CA MET A 135 -0.15 7.35 -7.24
C MET A 135 0.03 5.91 -7.76
N ALA A 136 -0.40 4.96 -6.96
CA ALA A 136 -0.60 3.58 -7.36
C ALA A 136 -1.94 3.07 -6.83
N LEU A 137 -2.39 1.93 -7.34
CA LEU A 137 -3.56 1.22 -6.84
C LEU A 137 -3.15 -0.10 -6.19
N LEU A 138 -3.84 -0.50 -5.14
CA LEU A 138 -3.87 -1.88 -4.65
C LEU A 138 -5.26 -2.44 -4.97
N ALA A 139 -5.34 -3.37 -5.91
CA ALA A 139 -6.59 -3.97 -6.35
C ALA A 139 -6.62 -5.46 -6.01
N ARG A 140 -7.78 -5.93 -5.57
CA ARG A 140 -8.06 -7.34 -5.31
C ARG A 140 -9.20 -7.83 -6.21
N PRO A 141 -9.37 -9.15 -6.42
CA PRO A 141 -10.52 -9.68 -7.13
C PRO A 141 -11.84 -9.18 -6.53
N PRO A 142 -12.86 -8.89 -7.33
CA PRO A 142 -14.15 -8.46 -6.81
C PRO A 142 -14.85 -9.59 -6.05
N ASP A 143 -15.64 -9.24 -5.03
CA ASP A 143 -16.29 -10.20 -4.15
C ASP A 143 -17.28 -11.14 -4.91
N ASN A 144 -17.80 -10.69 -6.03
CA ASN A 144 -18.74 -11.46 -6.87
C ASN A 144 -18.05 -12.31 -7.97
N ALA A 145 -16.73 -12.33 -8.05
CA ALA A 145 -16.06 -13.22 -9.00
C ALA A 145 -16.20 -14.68 -8.59
N THR A 146 -16.74 -15.51 -9.47
CA THR A 146 -17.03 -16.93 -9.21
C THR A 146 -15.99 -17.89 -9.81
N ASN A 147 -15.15 -17.40 -10.71
CA ASN A 147 -14.09 -18.18 -11.37
C ASN A 147 -12.93 -17.29 -11.81
N GLU A 148 -11.85 -17.90 -12.24
CA GLU A 148 -10.65 -17.19 -12.70
C GLU A 148 -10.92 -16.31 -13.93
N ALA A 149 -11.74 -16.76 -14.87
CA ALA A 149 -12.06 -15.97 -16.06
C ALA A 149 -12.72 -14.62 -15.70
N ALA A 150 -13.61 -14.62 -14.69
CA ALA A 150 -14.21 -13.40 -14.18
C ALA A 150 -13.18 -12.47 -13.51
N ILE A 151 -12.17 -13.03 -12.83
CA ILE A 151 -11.06 -12.26 -12.24
C ILE A 151 -10.21 -11.64 -13.35
N VAL A 152 -9.85 -12.41 -14.39
CA VAL A 152 -9.07 -11.90 -15.51
C VAL A 152 -9.82 -10.81 -16.26
N ALA A 153 -11.14 -11.00 -16.51
CA ALA A 153 -11.97 -9.97 -17.12
C ALA A 153 -12.03 -8.68 -16.28
N HIS A 154 -12.11 -8.80 -14.95
CA HIS A 154 -12.03 -7.66 -14.04
C HIS A 154 -10.72 -6.90 -14.19
N TYR A 155 -9.58 -7.59 -14.16
CA TYR A 155 -8.28 -6.93 -14.28
C TYR A 155 -8.04 -6.36 -15.69
N ARG A 156 -8.56 -6.97 -16.76
CA ARG A 156 -8.53 -6.35 -18.09
C ARG A 156 -9.28 -5.03 -18.11
N ALA A 157 -10.52 -5.02 -17.63
CA ALA A 157 -11.31 -3.78 -17.54
C ALA A 157 -10.63 -2.71 -16.65
N LEU A 158 -9.95 -3.13 -15.57
CA LEU A 158 -9.19 -2.22 -14.74
C LEU A 158 -7.93 -1.71 -15.47
N GLY A 159 -7.25 -2.57 -16.24
CA GLY A 159 -6.08 -2.20 -17.06
C GLY A 159 -6.39 -1.16 -18.13
N GLU A 160 -7.60 -1.19 -18.70
CA GLU A 160 -8.08 -0.20 -19.67
C GLU A 160 -8.39 1.16 -19.02
N VAL A 161 -8.67 1.19 -17.72
CA VAL A 161 -9.09 2.41 -17.01
C VAL A 161 -7.95 3.04 -16.21
N ALA A 162 -7.09 2.23 -15.59
CA ALA A 162 -6.06 2.73 -14.69
C ALA A 162 -4.94 3.47 -15.45
N GLU A 163 -4.65 4.69 -15.02
CA GLU A 163 -3.56 5.53 -15.55
C GLU A 163 -2.33 5.50 -14.62
N CYS A 164 -2.22 4.49 -13.77
CA CYS A 164 -1.15 4.34 -12.79
C CYS A 164 -0.84 2.86 -12.53
N PRO A 165 0.32 2.53 -11.91
CA PRO A 165 0.64 1.18 -11.50
C PRO A 165 -0.43 0.57 -10.59
N VAL A 166 -0.76 -0.69 -10.84
CA VAL A 166 -1.69 -1.48 -10.05
C VAL A 166 -0.96 -2.65 -9.41
N ILE A 167 -0.96 -2.71 -8.09
CA ILE A 167 -0.50 -3.86 -7.32
C ILE A 167 -1.66 -4.86 -7.27
N ILE A 168 -1.52 -6.00 -7.94
CA ILE A 168 -2.50 -7.09 -7.87
C ILE A 168 -2.39 -7.77 -6.50
N GLN A 169 -3.45 -7.75 -5.72
CA GLN A 169 -3.59 -8.56 -4.50
C GLN A 169 -4.26 -9.88 -4.87
N THR A 170 -3.59 -11.00 -4.62
CA THR A 170 -4.03 -12.32 -5.11
C THR A 170 -5.16 -12.94 -4.31
N TYR A 171 -5.44 -12.45 -3.11
CA TYR A 171 -6.43 -13.04 -2.20
C TYR A 171 -7.40 -12.00 -1.63
N ASN A 172 -8.68 -12.36 -1.54
CA ASN A 172 -9.71 -11.56 -0.88
C ASN A 172 -10.60 -12.35 0.10
N GLY A 173 -10.35 -13.65 0.27
CA GLY A 173 -11.12 -14.54 1.14
C GLY A 173 -12.45 -15.07 0.52
N LYS A 174 -12.85 -14.58 -0.64
CA LYS A 174 -14.14 -14.92 -1.27
C LYS A 174 -14.02 -15.38 -2.72
N SER A 175 -13.09 -14.81 -3.47
CA SER A 175 -12.87 -15.16 -4.87
C SER A 175 -12.01 -16.40 -5.03
N PRO A 176 -12.16 -17.12 -6.15
CA PRO A 176 -11.21 -18.16 -6.55
C PRO A 176 -9.77 -17.64 -6.60
N GLN A 177 -8.81 -18.54 -6.50
CA GLN A 177 -7.40 -18.20 -6.62
C GLN A 177 -7.07 -17.94 -8.10
N GLN A 178 -6.48 -16.77 -8.39
CA GLN A 178 -5.94 -16.45 -9.71
C GLN A 178 -4.62 -17.20 -9.94
N SER A 179 -4.40 -17.78 -11.12
CA SER A 179 -3.15 -18.46 -11.47
C SER A 179 -1.99 -17.47 -11.70
N VAL A 180 -0.75 -17.93 -11.49
CA VAL A 180 0.43 -17.11 -11.82
C VAL A 180 0.48 -16.83 -13.33
N ALA A 181 0.11 -17.80 -14.16
CA ALA A 181 0.09 -17.63 -15.60
C ALA A 181 -0.83 -16.49 -16.06
N SER A 182 -2.03 -16.36 -15.46
CA SER A 182 -2.95 -15.27 -15.81
C SER A 182 -2.46 -13.90 -15.31
N ILE A 183 -1.78 -13.83 -14.16
CA ILE A 183 -1.14 -12.59 -13.67
C ILE A 183 -0.03 -12.15 -14.63
N VAL A 184 0.82 -13.08 -15.08
CA VAL A 184 1.89 -12.80 -16.02
C VAL A 184 1.34 -12.36 -17.39
N ALA A 185 0.26 -13.00 -17.86
CA ALA A 185 -0.41 -12.60 -19.10
C ALA A 185 -0.93 -11.15 -19.03
N LEU A 186 -1.60 -10.78 -17.93
CA LEU A 186 -2.06 -9.41 -17.69
C LEU A 186 -0.90 -8.40 -17.64
N ALA A 187 0.21 -8.75 -17.00
CA ALA A 187 1.39 -7.89 -16.96
C ALA A 187 2.04 -7.68 -18.34
N LYS A 188 1.97 -8.67 -19.23
CA LYS A 188 2.40 -8.52 -20.63
C LYS A 188 1.42 -7.73 -21.49
N GLU A 189 0.11 -7.87 -21.24
CA GLU A 189 -0.96 -7.17 -21.94
C GLU A 189 -0.99 -5.66 -21.58
N PHE A 190 -0.75 -5.33 -20.30
CA PHE A 190 -0.76 -3.96 -19.78
C PHE A 190 0.53 -3.64 -19.00
N PRO A 191 1.70 -3.55 -19.66
CA PRO A 191 3.01 -3.49 -18.99
C PRO A 191 3.23 -2.20 -18.18
N HIS A 192 2.48 -1.12 -18.44
CA HIS A 192 2.52 0.13 -17.67
C HIS A 192 1.61 0.11 -16.45
N VAL A 193 0.61 -0.77 -16.43
CA VAL A 193 -0.38 -0.88 -15.36
C VAL A 193 -0.03 -2.03 -14.41
N TYR A 194 0.37 -3.19 -14.93
CA TYR A 194 0.64 -4.38 -14.13
C TYR A 194 2.13 -4.73 -14.09
N GLY A 195 2.47 -5.64 -13.19
CA GLY A 195 3.81 -6.10 -12.91
C GLY A 195 4.15 -6.09 -11.41
N TRP A 196 3.26 -5.59 -10.58
CA TRP A 196 3.41 -5.55 -9.12
C TRP A 196 2.37 -6.45 -8.48
N VAL A 197 2.81 -7.36 -7.62
CA VAL A 197 1.93 -8.40 -7.04
C VAL A 197 2.12 -8.46 -5.53
N LYS A 198 1.04 -8.29 -4.79
CA LYS A 198 0.93 -8.66 -3.38
C LYS A 198 0.46 -10.10 -3.33
N GLU A 199 1.39 -11.03 -3.14
CA GLU A 199 1.06 -12.44 -3.08
C GLU A 199 0.69 -12.85 -1.65
N GLU A 200 -0.54 -13.30 -1.47
CA GLU A 200 -1.09 -13.75 -0.19
C GLU A 200 -2.05 -14.94 -0.31
N SER A 201 -1.71 -15.85 -1.20
CA SER A 201 -2.44 -17.11 -1.33
C SER A 201 -2.46 -17.91 -0.02
N PRO A 202 -3.53 -18.64 0.27
CA PRO A 202 -3.66 -19.38 1.53
C PRO A 202 -2.69 -20.57 1.62
N GLY A 203 -2.29 -20.89 2.84
CA GLY A 203 -1.55 -22.10 3.18
C GLY A 203 -0.14 -22.16 2.59
N GLY A 204 0.32 -23.38 2.30
CA GLY A 204 1.68 -23.65 1.81
C GLY A 204 1.97 -23.19 0.37
N LEU A 205 0.98 -22.73 -0.37
CA LEU A 205 1.14 -22.34 -1.77
C LEU A 205 1.90 -21.03 -1.97
N VAL A 206 1.85 -20.12 -0.99
CA VAL A 206 2.34 -18.74 -1.11
C VAL A 206 3.81 -18.64 -1.55
N ASN A 207 4.70 -19.44 -0.97
CA ASN A 207 6.13 -19.38 -1.28
C ASN A 207 6.43 -19.91 -2.69
N GLY A 208 5.76 -20.98 -3.13
CA GLY A 208 5.88 -21.52 -4.49
C GLY A 208 5.44 -20.51 -5.54
N ARG A 209 4.28 -19.90 -5.32
CA ARG A 209 3.73 -18.86 -6.19
C ARG A 209 4.60 -17.60 -6.24
N MET A 210 5.17 -17.17 -5.09
CA MET A 210 6.15 -16.07 -5.07
C MET A 210 7.38 -16.41 -5.91
N ALA A 211 7.89 -17.63 -5.83
CA ALA A 211 9.04 -18.06 -6.64
C ALA A 211 8.71 -18.05 -8.14
N GLU A 212 7.55 -18.55 -8.54
CA GLU A 212 7.09 -18.51 -9.94
C GLU A 212 6.93 -17.05 -10.44
N LEU A 213 6.36 -16.16 -9.63
CA LEU A 213 6.20 -14.75 -9.96
C LEU A 213 7.56 -14.05 -10.10
N VAL A 214 8.51 -14.31 -9.19
CA VAL A 214 9.86 -13.74 -9.27
C VAL A 214 10.60 -14.26 -10.51
N ALA A 215 10.41 -15.53 -10.88
CA ALA A 215 10.99 -16.11 -12.09
C ALA A 215 10.39 -15.52 -13.39
N ALA A 216 9.22 -14.88 -13.32
CA ALA A 216 8.55 -14.26 -14.46
C ALA A 216 9.04 -12.83 -14.79
N LYS A 217 10.15 -12.39 -14.22
CA LYS A 217 10.80 -11.12 -14.61
C LYS A 217 11.22 -11.17 -16.10
N PRO A 218 11.14 -10.06 -16.84
CA PRO A 218 10.82 -8.70 -16.40
C PRO A 218 9.32 -8.36 -16.41
N ALA A 219 8.43 -9.26 -16.85
CA ALA A 219 6.99 -8.98 -16.89
C ALA A 219 6.46 -8.68 -15.47
N ILE A 220 6.87 -9.46 -14.50
CA ILE A 220 6.64 -9.17 -13.08
C ILE A 220 7.82 -8.34 -12.55
N LYS A 221 7.56 -7.11 -12.15
CA LYS A 221 8.55 -6.12 -11.71
C LYS A 221 8.87 -6.26 -10.22
N THR A 222 7.84 -6.47 -9.38
CA THR A 222 7.98 -6.60 -7.92
C THR A 222 6.96 -7.59 -7.36
N VAL A 223 7.43 -8.47 -6.49
CA VAL A 223 6.59 -9.36 -5.68
C VAL A 223 6.70 -8.93 -4.22
N PHE A 224 5.57 -8.58 -3.63
CA PHE A 224 5.48 -8.22 -2.21
C PHE A 224 4.99 -9.42 -1.39
N SER A 225 5.57 -9.62 -0.22
CA SER A 225 5.00 -10.48 0.82
C SER A 225 3.64 -9.92 1.26
N GLY A 226 2.58 -10.71 1.12
CA GLY A 226 1.21 -10.29 1.42
C GLY A 226 0.73 -10.71 2.81
N TRP A 227 1.30 -11.76 3.41
CA TRP A 227 0.96 -12.23 4.74
C TRP A 227 1.64 -11.44 5.88
N GLY A 228 1.89 -10.17 5.63
CA GLY A 228 2.57 -9.30 6.56
C GLY A 228 4.01 -9.73 6.77
N ALA A 229 4.48 -9.69 8.01
CA ALA A 229 5.88 -9.96 8.30
C ALA A 229 6.22 -11.44 8.50
N LYS A 230 5.25 -12.36 8.60
CA LYS A 230 5.49 -13.74 9.11
C LYS A 230 6.50 -14.56 8.31
N GLY A 231 6.57 -14.39 7.00
CA GLY A 231 7.55 -15.08 6.14
C GLY A 231 8.53 -14.15 5.45
N TRP A 232 8.45 -12.87 5.71
CA TRP A 232 9.05 -11.84 4.87
C TRP A 232 10.57 -11.94 4.76
N LEU A 233 11.29 -12.16 5.87
CA LEU A 233 12.75 -12.31 5.84
C LEU A 233 13.19 -13.49 4.96
N TYR A 234 12.52 -14.63 5.09
CA TYR A 234 12.76 -15.81 4.26
C TYR A 234 12.42 -15.52 2.78
N GLN A 235 11.25 -14.93 2.54
CA GLN A 235 10.75 -14.61 1.19
C GLN A 235 11.67 -13.61 0.47
N GLY A 236 12.16 -12.60 1.18
CA GLY A 236 13.13 -11.67 0.62
C GLY A 236 14.47 -12.34 0.28
N ARG A 237 15.01 -13.12 1.18
CA ARG A 237 16.37 -13.69 1.04
C ARG A 237 16.47 -14.91 0.15
N ARG A 238 15.48 -15.79 0.18
CA ARG A 238 15.53 -17.07 -0.55
C ARG A 238 14.71 -17.08 -1.83
N ILE A 239 13.66 -16.29 -1.89
CA ILE A 239 12.78 -16.22 -3.05
C ILE A 239 13.07 -14.98 -3.89
N GLY A 240 13.50 -13.86 -3.26
CA GLY A 240 13.79 -12.61 -3.96
C GLY A 240 12.58 -11.69 -4.05
N THR A 241 11.67 -11.76 -3.07
CA THR A 241 10.59 -10.76 -2.96
C THR A 241 11.18 -9.39 -2.59
N GLU A 242 10.61 -8.32 -3.14
CA GLU A 242 11.19 -6.97 -3.07
C GLU A 242 10.38 -6.02 -2.21
N GLY A 243 9.73 -6.53 -1.19
CA GLY A 243 8.99 -5.71 -0.23
C GLY A 243 7.91 -6.45 0.52
N VAL A 244 7.14 -5.71 1.28
CA VAL A 244 6.03 -6.21 2.08
C VAL A 244 4.85 -5.24 2.04
N VAL A 245 3.65 -5.77 1.83
CA VAL A 245 2.39 -5.03 2.00
C VAL A 245 1.72 -5.55 3.27
N THR A 246 1.59 -4.71 4.30
CA THR A 246 1.14 -5.14 5.62
C THR A 246 0.29 -4.10 6.34
N GLN A 247 -0.63 -4.55 7.17
CA GLN A 247 -1.48 -3.72 8.03
C GLN A 247 -0.72 -3.24 9.30
N ARG A 248 0.53 -2.82 9.16
CA ARG A 248 1.42 -2.51 10.31
C ARG A 248 2.02 -1.11 10.22
N ALA A 249 1.19 -0.11 9.82
CA ALA A 249 1.59 1.29 9.81
C ALA A 249 2.16 1.77 11.17
N PRO A 250 1.66 1.31 12.34
CA PRO A 250 2.26 1.70 13.63
C PRO A 250 3.75 1.37 13.77
N TYR A 251 4.28 0.46 12.95
CA TYR A 251 5.67 -0.02 12.99
C TYR A 251 6.39 0.23 11.66
N ALA A 252 6.02 1.27 10.91
CA ALA A 252 6.59 1.57 9.61
C ALA A 252 8.11 1.74 9.65
N ASP A 253 8.64 2.36 10.70
CA ASP A 253 10.08 2.54 10.92
C ASP A 253 10.82 1.21 11.13
N LEU A 254 10.27 0.30 11.94
CA LEU A 254 10.84 -1.04 12.12
C LEU A 254 10.81 -1.85 10.82
N LEU A 255 9.72 -1.75 10.04
CA LEU A 255 9.65 -2.35 8.70
C LEU A 255 10.73 -1.81 7.78
N VAL A 256 10.94 -0.49 7.77
CA VAL A 256 11.98 0.15 6.95
C VAL A 256 13.38 -0.21 7.43
N TYR A 257 13.60 -0.28 8.74
CA TYR A 257 14.87 -0.73 9.30
C TYR A 257 15.24 -2.13 8.79
N ILE A 258 14.31 -3.09 8.90
CA ILE A 258 14.49 -4.46 8.44
C ILE A 258 14.70 -4.51 6.92
N TRP A 259 13.91 -3.74 6.16
CA TRP A 259 14.02 -3.70 4.70
C TRP A 259 15.41 -3.26 4.22
N ARG A 260 15.93 -2.16 4.75
CA ARG A 260 17.26 -1.66 4.40
C ARG A 260 18.35 -2.70 4.64
N ARG A 261 18.24 -3.46 5.71
CA ARG A 261 19.18 -4.53 6.02
C ARG A 261 19.03 -5.74 5.08
N ILE A 262 17.80 -6.05 4.67
CA ILE A 262 17.55 -7.09 3.64
C ILE A 262 18.17 -6.63 2.31
N GLU A 263 17.95 -5.39 1.88
CA GLU A 263 18.52 -4.84 0.65
C GLU A 263 20.05 -4.84 0.65
N ASN A 264 20.67 -4.51 1.77
CA ASN A 264 22.12 -4.53 1.93
C ASN A 264 22.70 -5.96 1.97
N GLY A 265 21.86 -7.00 2.01
CA GLY A 265 22.33 -8.38 2.17
C GLY A 265 22.78 -8.73 3.58
N ASP A 266 22.48 -7.88 4.59
CA ASP A 266 22.88 -8.11 5.99
C ASP A 266 22.30 -9.43 6.50
N ALA A 267 23.11 -10.20 7.24
CA ALA A 267 22.78 -11.51 7.77
C ALA A 267 23.16 -11.68 9.25
N ASP A 268 23.23 -10.59 9.98
CA ASP A 268 23.70 -10.55 11.35
C ASP A 268 22.58 -10.72 12.39
N HIS A 269 23.00 -10.88 13.65
CA HIS A 269 22.11 -11.02 14.79
C HIS A 269 21.18 -9.82 14.99
N THR A 270 21.61 -8.62 14.61
CA THR A 270 20.82 -7.40 14.77
C THR A 270 19.58 -7.42 13.87
N LEU A 271 19.72 -7.90 12.62
CA LEU A 271 18.57 -8.09 11.74
C LEU A 271 17.63 -9.17 12.28
N LEU A 272 18.18 -10.29 12.75
CA LEU A 272 17.36 -11.38 13.31
C LEU A 272 16.62 -10.93 14.57
N ASP A 273 17.25 -10.15 15.43
CA ASP A 273 16.63 -9.58 16.63
C ASP A 273 15.50 -8.59 16.25
N ALA A 274 15.76 -7.65 15.36
CA ALA A 274 14.74 -6.72 14.87
C ALA A 274 13.55 -7.45 14.25
N TYR A 275 13.81 -8.47 13.43
CA TYR A 275 12.75 -9.27 12.79
C TYR A 275 11.94 -10.08 13.81
N SER A 276 12.58 -10.70 14.79
CA SER A 276 11.91 -11.43 15.87
C SER A 276 11.00 -10.51 16.69
N LYS A 277 11.46 -9.31 16.99
CA LYS A 277 10.67 -8.28 17.68
C LYS A 277 9.51 -7.77 16.83
N LEU A 278 9.68 -7.63 15.51
CA LEU A 278 8.57 -7.34 14.61
C LEU A 278 7.48 -8.41 14.69
N LEU A 279 7.86 -9.70 14.76
CA LEU A 279 6.90 -10.80 14.90
C LEU A 279 6.12 -10.72 16.22
N LEU A 280 6.77 -10.30 17.32
CA LEU A 280 6.08 -10.06 18.59
C LEU A 280 5.03 -8.94 18.45
N MET A 281 5.37 -7.84 17.77
CA MET A 281 4.41 -6.75 17.49
C MET A 281 3.32 -7.18 16.53
N TYR A 282 3.65 -8.03 15.58
CA TYR A 282 2.68 -8.57 14.62
C TYR A 282 1.58 -9.39 15.32
N ASN A 283 1.94 -10.17 16.33
CA ASN A 283 1.04 -11.08 17.03
C ASN A 283 0.20 -10.40 18.12
N LEU A 284 0.31 -9.08 18.33
CA LEU A 284 -0.50 -8.39 19.35
C LEU A 284 -1.99 -8.64 19.18
N GLY A 285 -2.50 -8.60 17.95
CA GLY A 285 -3.90 -8.89 17.67
C GLY A 285 -4.30 -10.34 17.94
N ASP A 286 -3.43 -11.29 17.63
CA ASP A 286 -3.68 -12.73 17.85
C ASP A 286 -3.61 -13.09 19.35
N THR A 287 -2.80 -12.36 20.14
CA THR A 287 -2.54 -12.62 21.56
C THR A 287 -3.60 -12.00 22.48
N LEU A 288 -4.02 -10.77 22.18
CA LEU A 288 -4.85 -9.95 23.08
C LEU A 288 -6.35 -10.01 22.77
N GLY A 289 -6.80 -11.03 22.09
CA GLY A 289 -8.20 -11.32 21.86
C GLY A 289 -8.58 -11.48 20.39
N GLY A 290 -9.19 -12.61 20.07
CA GLY A 290 -9.53 -13.01 18.71
C GLY A 290 -10.63 -12.19 18.07
N GLY A 291 -10.32 -11.62 16.92
CA GLY A 291 -11.26 -10.92 16.05
C GLY A 291 -10.73 -9.63 15.48
N SER A 292 -11.40 -9.11 14.44
CA SER A 292 -10.98 -7.91 13.71
C SER A 292 -10.90 -6.66 14.62
N ASP A 293 -11.77 -6.56 15.61
CA ASP A 293 -11.83 -5.41 16.52
C ASP A 293 -10.64 -5.43 17.50
N SER A 294 -10.27 -6.60 18.01
CA SER A 294 -9.12 -6.78 18.90
C SER A 294 -7.80 -6.54 18.21
N MET A 295 -7.70 -6.89 16.92
CA MET A 295 -6.53 -6.58 16.09
C MET A 295 -6.34 -5.08 15.91
N ARG A 296 -7.43 -4.30 15.89
CA ARG A 296 -7.38 -2.84 15.75
C ARG A 296 -7.05 -2.14 17.07
N GLY A 297 -7.63 -2.60 18.17
CA GLY A 297 -7.44 -2.02 19.50
C GLY A 297 -5.97 -1.88 19.93
N PRO A 298 -5.16 -2.95 19.93
CA PRO A 298 -3.74 -2.87 20.23
C PRO A 298 -2.96 -1.94 19.31
N HIS A 299 -3.27 -1.94 18.02
CA HIS A 299 -2.59 -1.07 17.06
C HIS A 299 -2.98 0.40 17.21
N LEU A 300 -4.25 0.69 17.53
CA LEU A 300 -4.70 2.03 17.85
C LEU A 300 -4.04 2.56 19.12
N TYR A 301 -3.87 1.70 20.14
CA TYR A 301 -3.14 2.06 21.34
C TYR A 301 -1.69 2.45 21.06
N VAL A 302 -0.99 1.67 20.21
CA VAL A 302 0.38 2.01 19.79
C VAL A 302 0.41 3.32 19.01
N LEU A 303 -0.52 3.56 18.07
CA LEU A 303 -0.62 4.82 17.34
C LEU A 303 -0.87 6.01 18.28
N GLN A 304 -1.68 5.83 19.33
CA GLN A 304 -1.93 6.85 20.35
C GLN A 304 -0.66 7.07 21.20
N LYS A 305 -0.01 6.02 21.69
CA LYS A 305 1.26 6.12 22.45
C LYS A 305 2.35 6.81 21.64
N ARG A 306 2.39 6.62 20.33
CA ARG A 306 3.30 7.30 19.41
C ARG A 306 2.87 8.72 19.03
N GLY A 307 1.80 9.23 19.63
CA GLY A 307 1.29 10.57 19.38
C GLY A 307 0.77 10.78 17.94
N ILE A 308 0.54 9.71 17.17
CA ILE A 308 0.01 9.78 15.80
C ILE A 308 -1.50 9.96 15.86
N PHE A 309 -2.19 9.12 16.63
CA PHE A 309 -3.64 9.22 16.87
C PHE A 309 -3.93 9.93 18.20
N THR A 310 -5.08 10.59 18.27
CA THR A 310 -5.58 11.26 19.48
C THR A 310 -6.50 10.36 20.30
N ASN A 311 -7.14 9.37 19.65
CA ASN A 311 -8.06 8.43 20.27
C ASN A 311 -7.90 7.02 19.71
N ARG A 312 -8.63 6.04 20.27
CA ARG A 312 -8.63 4.64 19.86
C ARG A 312 -9.99 4.18 19.33
N LEU A 313 -10.78 5.12 18.86
CA LEU A 313 -12.13 4.83 18.40
C LEU A 313 -12.10 4.09 17.06
N THR A 314 -12.94 3.09 16.95
CA THR A 314 -13.27 2.43 15.69
C THR A 314 -14.76 2.56 15.41
N ARG A 315 -15.12 2.70 14.15
CA ARG A 315 -16.51 2.79 13.71
C ARG A 315 -17.00 1.40 13.32
N VAL A 316 -18.09 0.99 13.94
CA VAL A 316 -18.75 -0.28 13.65
C VAL A 316 -20.19 -0.05 13.20
N HIS A 317 -20.79 -1.01 12.51
CA HIS A 317 -22.22 -0.95 12.19
C HIS A 317 -23.02 -1.00 13.47
N ALA A 318 -23.97 -0.06 13.60
CA ALA A 318 -24.92 -0.12 14.69
C ALA A 318 -25.78 -1.39 14.59
N PRO A 319 -26.20 -1.99 15.72
CA PRO A 319 -27.10 -3.14 15.72
C PRO A 319 -28.36 -2.88 14.91
N LYS A 320 -28.88 -3.92 14.25
CA LYS A 320 -30.17 -3.81 13.57
C LYS A 320 -31.24 -3.41 14.57
N GLY A 321 -31.95 -2.31 14.30
CA GLY A 321 -32.99 -1.77 15.20
C GLY A 321 -32.44 -0.78 16.23
N ALA A 322 -31.20 -0.27 16.07
CA ALA A 322 -30.68 0.79 16.93
C ALA A 322 -31.66 1.97 17.00
N LYS A 323 -31.98 2.37 18.23
CA LYS A 323 -32.81 3.54 18.50
C LYS A 323 -32.15 4.77 17.86
N ASN A 324 -32.92 5.58 17.15
CA ASN A 324 -32.49 6.82 16.46
C ASN A 324 -31.95 6.67 15.03
N GLY A 325 -32.12 5.54 14.36
CA GLY A 325 -31.71 5.36 12.95
C GLY A 325 -30.22 5.50 12.68
N LYS A 326 -29.38 5.46 13.72
CA LYS A 326 -27.91 5.54 13.57
C LYS A 326 -27.41 4.33 12.79
N LYS A 327 -26.68 4.58 11.71
CA LYS A 327 -26.02 3.56 10.90
C LYS A 327 -24.74 3.04 11.57
N TRP A 328 -24.09 3.87 12.37
CA TRP A 328 -22.76 3.65 12.93
C TRP A 328 -22.74 3.88 14.43
N GLU A 329 -21.93 3.09 15.10
CA GLU A 329 -21.54 3.29 16.50
C GLU A 329 -20.03 3.47 16.58
N MET A 330 -19.60 4.33 17.50
CA MET A 330 -18.20 4.43 17.89
C MET A 330 -17.93 3.43 19.00
N LYS A 331 -16.86 2.69 18.85
CA LYS A 331 -16.44 1.68 19.82
C LYS A 331 -14.99 1.94 20.18
N ASP A 332 -14.73 2.17 21.45
CA ASP A 332 -13.39 1.99 22.00
C ASP A 332 -13.22 0.50 22.27
N VAL A 333 -12.15 -0.09 21.76
CA VAL A 333 -11.79 -1.47 22.14
C VAL A 333 -11.07 -1.40 23.47
N PRO A 334 -11.72 -1.77 24.59
CA PRO A 334 -11.12 -1.65 25.91
C PRO A 334 -9.91 -2.57 26.02
N LEU A 335 -8.81 -2.01 26.48
CA LEU A 335 -7.63 -2.77 26.87
C LEU A 335 -7.52 -2.71 28.40
N SER A 336 -7.41 -3.84 29.05
CA SER A 336 -7.10 -3.94 30.48
C SER A 336 -5.71 -3.36 30.75
N ASP A 337 -5.42 -3.05 31.99
CA ASP A 337 -4.10 -2.53 32.36
C ASP A 337 -2.99 -3.56 32.11
N LEU A 338 -3.29 -4.86 32.27
CA LEU A 338 -2.35 -5.92 31.93
C LEU A 338 -2.04 -5.95 30.42
N GLU A 339 -3.04 -5.83 29.55
CA GLU A 339 -2.87 -5.80 28.11
C GLU A 339 -2.08 -4.57 27.67
N LYS A 340 -2.37 -3.39 28.26
CA LYS A 340 -1.57 -2.18 28.02
C LYS A 340 -0.12 -2.37 28.46
N ALA A 341 0.13 -2.96 29.65
CA ALA A 341 1.48 -3.23 30.14
C ALA A 341 2.23 -4.20 29.22
N GLU A 342 1.55 -5.22 28.67
CA GLU A 342 2.15 -6.13 27.69
C GLU A 342 2.52 -5.41 26.40
N ILE A 343 1.63 -4.57 25.86
CA ILE A 343 1.90 -3.78 24.64
C ILE A 343 3.09 -2.82 24.89
N ASP A 344 3.11 -2.15 26.04
CA ASP A 344 4.18 -1.23 26.42
C ASP A 344 5.53 -1.95 26.54
N SER A 345 5.56 -3.13 27.16
CA SER A 345 6.75 -3.97 27.27
C SER A 345 7.29 -4.38 25.88
N ARG A 346 6.41 -4.79 24.96
CA ARG A 346 6.80 -5.13 23.59
C ARG A 346 7.26 -3.90 22.81
N LEU A 347 6.61 -2.76 22.98
CA LEU A 347 6.99 -1.50 22.36
C LEU A 347 8.39 -1.05 22.84
N GLU A 348 8.67 -1.15 24.12
CA GLU A 348 10.00 -0.88 24.68
C GLU A 348 11.07 -1.81 24.07
N ALA A 349 10.76 -3.09 23.90
CA ALA A 349 11.68 -4.05 23.29
C ALA A 349 12.05 -3.72 21.83
N VAL A 350 11.16 -3.08 21.07
CA VAL A 350 11.45 -2.66 19.67
C VAL A 350 12.05 -1.26 19.55
N LYS A 351 12.04 -0.47 20.62
CA LYS A 351 12.49 0.92 20.67
C LYS A 351 13.86 1.18 20.04
N PRO A 352 14.89 0.31 20.21
CA PRO A 352 16.21 0.51 19.58
C PRO A 352 16.16 0.60 18.04
N TYR A 353 15.12 0.07 17.41
CA TYR A 353 14.93 -0.01 15.95
C TYR A 353 13.95 1.03 15.40
N LEU A 354 13.31 1.80 16.28
CA LEU A 354 12.36 2.83 15.89
C LEU A 354 13.07 4.16 15.59
N LEU A 355 12.40 5.03 14.84
CA LEU A 355 12.92 6.38 14.58
C LEU A 355 13.09 7.14 15.89
N LYS A 356 14.30 7.68 16.10
CA LYS A 356 14.59 8.52 17.26
C LYS A 356 13.70 9.78 17.23
N GLY A 357 13.03 10.06 18.34
CA GLY A 357 12.14 11.21 18.48
C GLY A 357 10.67 10.95 18.11
N GLU A 358 10.35 9.79 17.52
CA GLU A 358 8.98 9.37 17.17
C GLU A 358 8.38 8.37 18.18
N ILE A 359 9.07 8.15 19.29
CA ILE A 359 8.63 7.26 20.37
C ILE A 359 8.14 8.11 21.51
N CYS A 360 6.84 8.12 21.70
CA CYS A 360 6.10 8.78 22.76
C CYS A 360 6.36 10.29 22.89
N PRO A 361 5.33 11.10 23.06
CA PRO A 361 5.50 12.36 23.77
C PRO A 361 6.14 12.00 25.11
N ARG A 362 7.18 12.71 25.48
CA ARG A 362 7.80 12.60 26.79
C ARG A 362 6.71 12.71 27.85
N ASP A 363 6.72 11.80 28.81
CA ASP A 363 6.00 11.97 30.06
C ASP A 363 6.40 13.29 30.71
#